data_5c0f17dd18f3dfad3e96256766d5c7ac
#
_entry.id   5c0f17dd18f3dfad3e96256766d5c7ac
#
_cell.length_a   1.000
_cell.length_b   1.000
_cell.length_c   1.000
_cell.angle_alpha   90.00
_cell.angle_beta   90.00
_cell.angle_gamma   90.00
#
_symmetry.space_group_name_H-M   'P 1'
#
loop_
_entity.id
_entity.type
_entity.pdbx_description
1 polymer ?
#
loop_
_entity_poly.entity_id
_entity_poly.type
_entity_poly.pdbx_seq_one_letter_code
_entity_poly.pdbx_strand_id
1 'polypeptide(L)'
;MGVLRIGHVSIKVMDMDAAVQHYEKVLGLKTTHKDADGNVYLKCWDEWDKYSLILTPSDQAGFNHVAFKVEKDSELDAFQQRVEAAGVKTQMLSEGTLPFTGRMLQFQLPSGHDFRLYAQKEFVGTDVGSTNPDPWPDDIRG
;
A
#
# COMPACT_ATOMS: atom_id res chain seq x y z
N MET A 1 -11.87 16.43 -7.58
CA MET A 1 -11.93 14.98 -7.36
C MET A 1 -10.94 14.27 -8.28
N GLY A 2 -10.00 13.57 -7.73
CA GLY A 2 -9.00 12.84 -8.49
C GLY A 2 -8.14 11.92 -7.63
N VAL A 3 -7.36 11.08 -8.28
CA VAL A 3 -6.35 10.26 -7.65
C VAL A 3 -5.13 11.14 -7.34
N LEU A 4 -4.66 11.10 -6.10
CA LEU A 4 -3.54 11.92 -5.66
C LEU A 4 -2.19 11.25 -5.98
N ARG A 5 -2.06 9.97 -5.66
CA ARG A 5 -0.80 9.23 -5.79
C ARG A 5 -1.01 7.72 -5.67
N ILE A 6 0.00 6.95 -6.00
CA ILE A 6 0.07 5.55 -5.58
C ILE A 6 0.21 5.54 -4.06
N GLY A 7 -0.69 4.85 -3.39
CA GLY A 7 -0.68 4.74 -1.93
C GLY A 7 0.12 3.56 -1.43
N HIS A 8 -0.21 2.35 -1.90
CA HIS A 8 0.56 1.16 -1.59
C HIS A 8 0.45 0.12 -2.70
N VAL A 9 1.40 -0.80 -2.69
CA VAL A 9 1.35 -2.00 -3.52
C VAL A 9 1.43 -3.23 -2.62
N SER A 10 0.70 -4.27 -2.97
CA SER A 10 0.78 -5.58 -2.32
C SER A 10 1.33 -6.61 -3.29
N ILE A 11 2.32 -7.36 -2.86
CA ILE A 11 2.94 -8.43 -3.63
C ILE A 11 2.95 -9.74 -2.84
N LYS A 12 2.93 -10.84 -3.56
CA LYS A 12 3.03 -12.19 -3.02
C LYS A 12 4.48 -12.63 -2.99
N VAL A 13 4.93 -13.17 -1.87
CA VAL A 13 6.29 -13.64 -1.68
C VAL A 13 6.28 -15.08 -1.17
N MET A 14 7.24 -15.89 -1.64
CA MET A 14 7.34 -17.31 -1.26
C MET A 14 8.21 -17.51 -0.02
N ASP A 15 9.19 -16.64 0.21
CA ASP A 15 10.07 -16.63 1.38
C ASP A 15 9.99 -15.27 2.04
N MET A 16 9.23 -15.19 3.12
CA MET A 16 8.98 -13.90 3.80
C MET A 16 10.25 -13.35 4.44
N ASP A 17 11.08 -14.18 5.06
CA ASP A 17 12.29 -13.71 5.73
C ASP A 17 13.30 -13.13 4.72
N ALA A 18 13.48 -13.79 3.59
CA ALA A 18 14.34 -13.30 2.52
C ALA A 18 13.79 -11.99 1.91
N ALA A 19 12.46 -11.91 1.72
CA ALA A 19 11.82 -10.71 1.19
C ALA A 19 11.96 -9.52 2.14
N VAL A 20 11.68 -9.70 3.42
CA VAL A 20 11.82 -8.64 4.44
C VAL A 20 13.27 -8.16 4.50
N GLN A 21 14.24 -9.07 4.53
CA GLN A 21 15.64 -8.71 4.52
C GLN A 21 16.03 -7.89 3.28
N HIS A 22 15.53 -8.28 2.11
CA HIS A 22 15.78 -7.54 0.86
C HIS A 22 15.23 -6.12 0.95
N TYR A 23 13.96 -5.96 1.31
CA TYR A 23 13.32 -4.64 1.36
C TYR A 23 13.87 -3.76 2.48
N GLU A 24 14.21 -4.31 3.63
CA GLU A 24 14.79 -3.53 4.73
C GLU A 24 16.28 -3.21 4.52
N LYS A 25 17.09 -4.20 4.18
CA LYS A 25 18.55 -4.05 4.18
C LYS A 25 19.13 -3.63 2.83
N VAL A 26 18.52 -4.05 1.74
CA VAL A 26 18.99 -3.68 0.40
C VAL A 26 18.33 -2.38 -0.09
N LEU A 27 17.02 -2.24 0.12
CA LEU A 27 16.26 -1.09 -0.37
C LEU A 27 15.96 -0.03 0.70
N GLY A 28 16.14 -0.33 1.99
CA GLY A 28 16.02 0.65 3.05
C GLY A 28 14.58 0.97 3.50
N LEU A 29 13.61 0.11 3.19
CA LEU A 29 12.26 0.25 3.71
C LEU A 29 12.22 -0.12 5.20
N LYS A 30 11.18 0.32 5.90
CA LYS A 30 11.01 0.09 7.33
C LYS A 30 9.73 -0.69 7.60
N THR A 31 9.84 -1.83 8.25
CA THR A 31 8.66 -2.58 8.72
C THR A 31 7.93 -1.80 9.79
N THR A 32 6.62 -1.60 9.60
CA THR A 32 5.76 -0.86 10.54
C THR A 32 4.71 -1.73 11.20
N HIS A 33 4.38 -2.88 10.61
CA HIS A 33 3.36 -3.77 11.15
C HIS A 33 3.50 -5.20 10.59
N LYS A 34 3.07 -6.17 11.40
CA LYS A 34 2.89 -7.58 10.99
C LYS A 34 1.54 -8.02 11.51
N ASP A 35 0.73 -8.66 10.68
CA ASP A 35 -0.56 -9.17 11.11
C ASP A 35 -0.55 -10.66 11.43
N ALA A 36 -1.68 -11.17 11.92
CA ALA A 36 -1.83 -12.56 12.33
C ALA A 36 -1.78 -13.54 11.14
N ASP A 37 -2.05 -13.09 9.93
CA ASP A 37 -2.00 -13.90 8.71
C ASP A 37 -0.60 -13.98 8.11
N GLY A 38 0.37 -13.32 8.72
CA GLY A 38 1.76 -13.33 8.29
C GLY A 38 2.11 -12.25 7.27
N ASN A 39 1.19 -11.35 6.94
CA ASN A 39 1.51 -10.20 6.10
C ASN A 39 2.44 -9.24 6.82
N VAL A 40 3.39 -8.69 6.08
CA VAL A 40 4.34 -7.68 6.59
C VAL A 40 4.11 -6.36 5.84
N TYR A 41 4.00 -5.29 6.60
CA TYR A 41 3.72 -3.94 6.11
C TYR A 41 4.95 -3.08 6.29
N LEU A 42 5.42 -2.46 5.19
CA LEU A 42 6.62 -1.63 5.18
C LEU A 42 6.31 -0.25 4.63
N LYS A 43 7.07 0.74 5.07
CA LYS A 43 6.98 2.10 4.53
C LYS A 43 8.30 2.51 3.89
N CYS A 44 8.20 3.34 2.85
CA CYS A 44 9.34 4.05 2.30
C CYS A 44 9.77 5.16 3.27
N TRP A 45 11.01 5.63 3.13
CA TRP A 45 11.64 6.58 4.05
C TRP A 45 10.88 7.91 4.16
N ASP A 46 10.42 8.46 3.04
CA ASP A 46 9.68 9.72 3.00
C ASP A 46 8.15 9.56 3.03
N GLU A 47 7.67 8.34 3.22
CA GLU A 47 6.23 8.06 3.29
C GLU A 47 5.63 8.55 4.62
N TRP A 48 4.49 9.23 4.55
CA TRP A 48 3.74 9.70 5.72
C TRP A 48 2.72 8.68 6.23
N ASP A 49 2.15 7.88 5.33
CA ASP A 49 1.23 6.82 5.70
C ASP A 49 1.97 5.66 6.36
N LYS A 50 1.26 4.89 7.15
CA LYS A 50 1.82 3.79 7.94
C LYS A 50 2.56 2.75 7.09
N TYR A 51 2.13 2.53 5.86
CA TYR A 51 2.81 1.61 4.94
C TYR A 51 2.52 1.96 3.48
N SER A 52 3.43 1.58 2.62
CA SER A 52 3.35 1.71 1.17
C SER A 52 3.65 0.40 0.43
N LEU A 53 4.10 -0.63 1.14
CA LEU A 53 4.34 -1.97 0.62
C LEU A 53 3.76 -3.01 1.56
N ILE A 54 3.03 -3.99 1.00
CA ILE A 54 2.55 -5.16 1.73
C ILE A 54 3.18 -6.40 1.12
N LEU A 55 3.84 -7.21 1.95
CA LEU A 55 4.33 -8.53 1.57
C LEU A 55 3.35 -9.57 2.09
N THR A 56 2.78 -10.36 1.19
CA THR A 56 1.81 -11.40 1.52
C THR A 56 2.42 -12.77 1.28
N PRO A 57 2.44 -13.67 2.29
CA PRO A 57 2.97 -15.01 2.10
C PRO A 57 2.10 -15.80 1.12
N SER A 58 2.74 -16.51 0.18
CA SER A 58 2.06 -17.29 -0.85
C SER A 58 2.98 -18.40 -1.36
N ASP A 59 2.40 -19.43 -1.95
CA ASP A 59 3.12 -20.47 -2.66
C ASP A 59 3.57 -20.04 -4.07
N GLN A 60 3.14 -18.86 -4.52
CA GLN A 60 3.52 -18.26 -5.80
C GLN A 60 3.88 -16.80 -5.62
N ALA A 61 5.01 -16.38 -6.18
CA ALA A 61 5.39 -14.98 -6.24
C ALA A 61 4.53 -14.24 -7.28
N GLY A 62 4.25 -12.97 -7.04
CA GLY A 62 3.53 -12.17 -8.02
C GLY A 62 2.86 -10.93 -7.43
N PHE A 63 2.12 -10.26 -8.30
CA PHE A 63 1.31 -9.09 -7.98
C PHE A 63 0.04 -9.50 -7.22
N ASN A 64 -0.34 -8.73 -6.21
CA ASN A 64 -1.59 -8.93 -5.48
C ASN A 64 -2.56 -7.78 -5.78
N HIS A 65 -2.26 -6.55 -5.36
CA HIS A 65 -3.04 -5.38 -5.71
C HIS A 65 -2.22 -4.10 -5.64
N VAL A 66 -2.72 -3.04 -6.27
CA VAL A 66 -2.23 -1.68 -6.12
C VAL A 66 -3.37 -0.79 -5.61
N ALA A 67 -3.07 0.10 -4.67
CA ALA A 67 -4.02 1.04 -4.13
C ALA A 67 -3.56 2.48 -4.40
N PHE A 68 -4.50 3.29 -4.85
CA PHE A 68 -4.29 4.71 -5.07
C PHE A 68 -5.00 5.52 -3.98
N LYS A 69 -4.36 6.58 -3.54
CA LYS A 69 -4.94 7.50 -2.57
C LYS A 69 -5.77 8.55 -3.28
N VAL A 70 -6.97 8.79 -2.75
CA VAL A 70 -7.84 9.92 -3.12
C VAL A 70 -7.90 10.91 -1.96
N GLU A 71 -8.38 12.12 -2.21
CA GLU A 71 -8.34 13.19 -1.23
C GLU A 71 -9.30 12.94 -0.06
N LYS A 72 -10.55 12.56 -0.37
CA LYS A 72 -11.62 12.45 0.63
C LYS A 72 -12.35 11.13 0.53
N ASP A 73 -12.72 10.57 1.67
CA ASP A 73 -13.51 9.35 1.74
C ASP A 73 -14.85 9.48 1.01
N SER A 74 -15.49 10.64 1.09
CA SER A 74 -16.75 10.92 0.39
C SER A 74 -16.67 10.83 -1.14
N GLU A 75 -15.48 10.89 -1.71
CA GLU A 75 -15.28 10.74 -3.16
C GLU A 75 -15.36 9.29 -3.63
N LEU A 76 -15.22 8.32 -2.73
CA LEU A 76 -15.22 6.89 -3.10
C LEU A 76 -16.55 6.47 -3.75
N ASP A 77 -17.68 7.00 -3.27
CA ASP A 77 -18.98 6.69 -3.84
C ASP A 77 -19.12 7.22 -5.27
N ALA A 78 -18.60 8.42 -5.53
CA ALA A 78 -18.60 9.00 -6.86
C ALA A 78 -17.64 8.25 -7.81
N PHE A 79 -16.49 7.81 -7.32
CA PHE A 79 -15.60 6.94 -8.09
C PHE A 79 -16.25 5.61 -8.42
N GLN A 80 -16.98 5.01 -7.45
CA GLN A 80 -17.72 3.78 -7.68
C GLN A 80 -18.69 3.93 -8.85
N GLN A 81 -19.52 4.97 -8.84
CA GLN A 81 -20.47 5.23 -9.92
C GLN A 81 -19.78 5.38 -11.27
N ARG A 82 -18.64 6.09 -11.32
CA ARG A 82 -17.89 6.31 -12.57
C ARG A 82 -17.28 5.01 -13.09
N VAL A 83 -16.71 4.19 -12.23
CA VAL A 83 -16.10 2.90 -12.61
C VAL A 83 -17.18 1.93 -13.10
N GLU A 84 -18.31 1.87 -12.41
CA GLU A 84 -19.44 1.03 -12.82
C GLU A 84 -20.09 1.50 -14.14
N ALA A 85 -20.17 2.82 -14.35
CA ALA A 85 -20.63 3.38 -15.62
C ALA A 85 -19.70 3.02 -16.80
N ALA A 86 -18.44 2.74 -16.52
CA ALA A 86 -17.49 2.24 -17.52
C ALA A 86 -17.56 0.72 -17.74
N GLY A 87 -18.52 0.03 -17.10
CA GLY A 87 -18.74 -1.40 -17.26
C GLY A 87 -17.89 -2.30 -16.36
N VAL A 88 -17.21 -1.74 -15.37
CA VAL A 88 -16.36 -2.50 -14.46
C VAL A 88 -17.11 -2.73 -13.13
N LYS A 89 -17.13 -3.98 -12.67
CA LYS A 89 -17.73 -4.32 -11.38
C LYS A 89 -16.86 -3.82 -10.24
N THR A 90 -17.50 -3.32 -9.20
CA THR A 90 -16.83 -2.79 -8.02
C THR A 90 -17.30 -3.48 -6.75
N GLN A 91 -16.51 -3.35 -5.69
CA GLN A 91 -16.88 -3.74 -4.33
C GLN A 91 -16.33 -2.69 -3.36
N MET A 92 -17.20 -2.20 -2.46
CA MET A 92 -16.75 -1.36 -1.37
C MET A 92 -16.32 -2.26 -0.20
N LEU A 93 -15.04 -2.18 0.15
CA LEU A 93 -14.45 -2.89 1.28
C LEU A 93 -14.60 -2.02 2.53
N SER A 94 -15.07 -2.61 3.63
CA SER A 94 -15.26 -1.89 4.89
C SER A 94 -13.95 -1.43 5.50
N GLU A 95 -14.02 -0.39 6.33
CA GLU A 95 -12.91 0.07 7.17
C GLU A 95 -12.30 -1.10 7.95
N GLY A 96 -10.97 -1.16 7.99
CA GLY A 96 -10.25 -2.22 8.68
C GLY A 96 -10.07 -3.52 7.88
N THR A 97 -10.59 -3.61 6.66
CA THR A 97 -10.28 -4.74 5.77
C THR A 97 -8.77 -4.88 5.55
N LEU A 98 -8.07 -3.75 5.35
CA LEU A 98 -6.63 -3.66 5.58
C LEU A 98 -6.38 -2.91 6.89
N PRO A 99 -5.34 -3.30 7.67
CA PRO A 99 -5.06 -2.65 8.94
C PRO A 99 -4.76 -1.15 8.74
N PHE A 100 -5.20 -0.35 9.70
CA PHE A 100 -4.96 1.09 9.75
C PHE A 100 -5.46 1.87 8.53
N THR A 101 -6.38 1.31 7.77
CA THR A 101 -6.90 1.88 6.52
C THR A 101 -8.43 1.98 6.60
N GLY A 102 -8.97 3.09 6.14
CA GLY A 102 -10.40 3.29 6.02
C GLY A 102 -11.03 2.37 4.97
N ARG A 103 -12.26 2.63 4.60
CA ARG A 103 -12.93 1.86 3.54
C ARG A 103 -12.19 2.04 2.21
N MET A 104 -12.31 1.04 1.34
CA MET A 104 -11.67 1.03 0.03
C MET A 104 -12.66 0.64 -1.05
N LEU A 105 -12.54 1.26 -2.21
CA LEU A 105 -13.23 0.81 -3.41
C LEU A 105 -12.31 -0.14 -4.18
N GLN A 106 -12.75 -1.37 -4.39
CA GLN A 106 -12.03 -2.40 -5.13
C GLN A 106 -12.67 -2.65 -6.49
N PHE A 107 -11.86 -2.80 -7.51
CA PHE A 107 -12.30 -3.23 -8.84
C PHE A 107 -11.16 -3.94 -9.58
N GLN A 108 -11.52 -4.82 -10.50
CA GLN A 108 -10.58 -5.55 -11.33
C GLN A 108 -10.71 -5.09 -12.78
N LEU A 109 -9.60 -4.70 -13.38
CA LEU A 109 -9.56 -4.33 -14.78
C LEU A 109 -9.59 -5.59 -15.68
N PRO A 110 -9.95 -5.46 -16.99
CA PRO A 110 -9.91 -6.58 -17.93
C PRO A 110 -8.55 -7.28 -18.00
N SER A 111 -7.47 -6.59 -17.68
CA SER A 111 -6.12 -7.16 -17.57
C SER A 111 -5.95 -8.14 -16.41
N GLY A 112 -6.93 -8.23 -15.50
CA GLY A 112 -6.88 -9.07 -14.31
C GLY A 112 -6.24 -8.42 -13.08
N HIS A 113 -5.74 -7.18 -13.20
CA HIS A 113 -5.14 -6.48 -12.07
C HIS A 113 -6.20 -5.96 -11.10
N ASP A 114 -5.98 -6.20 -9.82
CA ASP A 114 -6.79 -5.69 -8.72
C ASP A 114 -6.34 -4.27 -8.38
N PHE A 115 -7.26 -3.31 -8.50
CA PHE A 115 -7.07 -1.91 -8.17
C PHE A 115 -7.95 -1.52 -7.00
N ARG A 116 -7.40 -0.69 -6.13
CA ARG A 116 -8.15 -0.15 -4.98
C ARG A 116 -7.97 1.34 -4.86
N LEU A 117 -9.01 2.03 -4.36
CA LEU A 117 -8.96 3.45 -4.01
C LEU A 117 -9.27 3.58 -2.52
N TYR A 118 -8.51 4.42 -1.83
CA TYR A 118 -8.75 4.73 -0.41
C TYR A 118 -8.43 6.21 -0.14
N ALA A 119 -9.00 6.75 0.92
CA ALA A 119 -8.69 8.11 1.36
C ALA A 119 -7.94 8.13 2.70
N GLN A 120 -8.29 7.23 3.60
CA GLN A 120 -7.84 7.26 5.00
C GLN A 120 -6.88 6.11 5.28
N LYS A 121 -5.73 6.47 5.82
CA LYS A 121 -4.73 5.55 6.39
C LYS A 121 -4.03 6.26 7.54
N GLU A 122 -3.66 5.53 8.58
CA GLU A 122 -2.94 6.10 9.72
C GLU A 122 -1.64 6.76 9.27
N PHE A 123 -1.42 7.98 9.73
CA PHE A 123 -0.17 8.69 9.55
C PHE A 123 0.83 8.33 10.64
N VAL A 124 2.08 8.12 10.24
CA VAL A 124 3.20 7.94 11.18
C VAL A 124 4.29 8.98 10.99
N GLY A 125 4.18 9.80 9.94
CA GLY A 125 5.17 10.81 9.59
C GLY A 125 6.34 10.27 8.80
N THR A 126 7.15 11.19 8.29
CA THR A 126 8.35 10.89 7.50
C THR A 126 9.61 10.89 8.36
N ASP A 127 10.63 10.14 7.91
CA ASP A 127 11.96 10.16 8.51
C ASP A 127 12.89 11.20 7.86
N VAL A 128 12.37 11.98 6.89
CA VAL A 128 13.13 13.04 6.22
C VAL A 128 13.67 14.05 7.24
N GLY A 129 15.00 14.27 7.18
CA GLY A 129 15.69 15.20 8.07
C GLY A 129 16.03 14.66 9.45
N SER A 130 15.58 13.45 9.82
CA SER A 130 15.86 12.83 11.11
C SER A 130 16.87 11.70 11.03
N THR A 131 16.70 10.80 10.08
CA THR A 131 17.58 9.66 9.84
C THR A 131 17.79 9.47 8.35
N ASN A 132 18.85 8.77 7.98
CA ASN A 132 19.05 8.29 6.61
C ASN A 132 18.61 6.83 6.55
N PRO A 133 17.98 6.39 5.45
CA PRO A 133 17.60 4.98 5.30
C PRO A 133 18.84 4.11 5.08
N ASP A 134 18.84 2.89 5.63
CA ASP A 134 19.76 1.86 5.17
C ASP A 134 19.42 1.48 3.71
N PRO A 135 20.39 1.27 2.83
CA PRO A 135 21.85 1.28 3.04
C PRO A 135 22.52 2.64 2.74
N TRP A 136 21.80 3.74 2.85
CA TRP A 136 22.34 5.06 2.52
C TRP A 136 23.41 5.49 3.53
N PRO A 137 24.46 6.16 3.08
CA PRO A 137 25.45 6.74 3.98
C PRO A 137 24.84 7.80 4.92
N ASP A 138 25.38 7.90 6.13
CA ASP A 138 24.85 8.82 7.15
C ASP A 138 25.01 10.31 6.79
N ASP A 139 25.86 10.65 5.85
CA ASP A 139 26.09 12.02 5.39
C ASP A 139 25.11 12.47 4.28
N ILE A 140 24.29 11.57 3.75
CA ILE A 140 23.29 11.91 2.75
C ILE A 140 22.01 12.37 3.43
N ARG A 141 21.53 13.55 3.05
CA ARG A 141 20.25 14.11 3.49
C ARG A 141 19.31 14.22 2.31
N GLY A 142 18.07 13.76 2.53
CA GLY A 142 16.99 13.92 1.56
C GLY A 142 16.36 15.31 1.58
#